data_92bf7a90cdae7373b5a18e2385d26575
#
_entry.id   92bf7a90cdae7373b5a18e2385d26575
#
_cell.length_a   1.000
_cell.length_b   1.000
_cell.length_c   1.000
_cell.angle_alpha   90.00
_cell.angle_beta   90.00
_cell.angle_gamma   90.00
#
_symmetry.space_group_name_H-M   'P 1'
#
loop_
_entity.id
_entity.type
_entity.pdbx_description
1 polymer ?
#
loop_
_entity_poly.entity_id
_entity_poly.type
_entity_poly.pdbx_seq_one_letter_code
_entity_poly.pdbx_strand_id
1 'polypeptide(L)'
;MQAAVLFEPGKPLEVEDLDLASPQEDEVVVGMVASGVCHSCLHTADGSWTGFPMPMVLGDEGAGVVEEVGANVKHLKPGDHVILSWSPTCGQCHYCVTGRSQLCERTVPMMGGLFDGTTRMSLNGQPVYHYGHVASYASRSVVPASCAIPIRNDMNLRTAALIGCSVMTGVGAVLNTAQVPAGASMAVFGVGGIGLNCIQGGALVAANPIIAVDVNKDKFEYARQLGATHCVDASVDNPVEAIRDLTSRGVDYAFVAVGVADVIKQKAFGDGNVPLRKIPVAKLVQELPKDASVGLGLSHRCLS
;
A
#
# COMPACT_ATOMS: atom_id res chain seq x y z
N MET A 1 10.07 -24.41 -1.54
CA MET A 1 8.88 -23.70 -1.06
C MET A 1 7.97 -23.35 -2.22
N GLN A 2 6.66 -23.34 -2.03
CA GLN A 2 5.74 -22.96 -3.11
C GLN A 2 5.60 -21.43 -3.22
N ALA A 3 5.57 -20.91 -4.44
CA ALA A 3 5.36 -19.51 -4.73
C ALA A 3 4.61 -19.33 -6.07
N ALA A 4 3.83 -18.25 -6.16
CA ALA A 4 3.21 -17.81 -7.41
C ALA A 4 4.18 -16.86 -8.14
N VAL A 5 4.76 -17.34 -9.22
CA VAL A 5 5.82 -16.66 -9.98
C VAL A 5 5.24 -15.98 -11.22
N LEU A 6 5.58 -14.73 -11.43
CA LEU A 6 5.36 -14.01 -12.68
C LEU A 6 6.61 -14.16 -13.56
N PHE A 7 6.49 -14.89 -14.67
CA PHE A 7 7.59 -15.05 -15.62
C PHE A 7 7.64 -13.92 -16.64
N GLU A 8 6.46 -13.43 -17.07
CA GLU A 8 6.32 -12.38 -18.07
C GLU A 8 5.07 -11.55 -17.79
N PRO A 9 5.14 -10.22 -17.82
CA PRO A 9 3.96 -9.37 -17.68
C PRO A 9 2.90 -9.70 -18.75
N GLY A 10 1.63 -9.68 -18.35
CA GLY A 10 0.50 -10.07 -19.21
C GLY A 10 0.23 -11.57 -19.27
N LYS A 11 1.02 -12.38 -18.58
CA LYS A 11 0.79 -13.84 -18.44
C LYS A 11 0.25 -14.16 -17.04
N PRO A 12 -0.47 -15.28 -16.89
CA PRO A 12 -0.87 -15.78 -15.58
C PRO A 12 0.34 -16.07 -14.70
N LEU A 13 0.16 -15.93 -13.39
CA LEU A 13 1.13 -16.42 -12.41
C LEU A 13 1.14 -17.96 -12.44
N GLU A 14 2.34 -18.53 -12.33
CA GLU A 14 2.54 -19.98 -12.26
C GLU A 14 2.98 -20.38 -10.86
N VAL A 15 2.42 -21.47 -10.32
CA VAL A 15 2.83 -21.97 -9.00
C VAL A 15 4.02 -22.90 -9.17
N GLU A 16 5.14 -22.51 -8.58
CA GLU A 16 6.41 -23.21 -8.70
C GLU A 16 6.97 -23.61 -7.32
N ASP A 17 7.76 -24.66 -7.31
CA ASP A 17 8.58 -25.04 -6.16
C ASP A 17 9.97 -24.41 -6.27
N LEU A 18 10.20 -23.36 -5.47
CA LEU A 18 11.45 -22.61 -5.44
C LEU A 18 12.39 -23.09 -4.34
N ASP A 19 13.70 -23.00 -4.60
CA ASP A 19 14.72 -23.06 -3.57
C ASP A 19 14.73 -21.72 -2.81
N LEU A 20 14.81 -21.78 -1.46
CA LEU A 20 14.92 -20.62 -0.59
C LEU A 20 16.24 -20.72 0.18
N ALA A 21 17.12 -19.73 -0.02
CA ALA A 21 18.36 -19.63 0.74
C ALA A 21 18.09 -19.24 2.20
N SER A 22 19.00 -19.57 3.11
CA SER A 22 18.96 -19.12 4.50
C SER A 22 19.04 -17.59 4.60
N PRO A 23 18.44 -16.99 5.65
CA PRO A 23 18.52 -15.56 5.87
C PRO A 23 19.95 -15.12 6.16
N GLN A 24 20.35 -13.95 5.66
CA GLN A 24 21.58 -13.29 6.07
C GLN A 24 21.44 -12.68 7.46
N GLU A 25 22.53 -12.04 7.95
CA GLU A 25 22.64 -11.56 9.34
C GLU A 25 21.51 -10.62 9.76
N ASP A 26 21.00 -9.74 8.85
CA ASP A 26 19.96 -8.74 9.13
C ASP A 26 18.58 -9.13 8.52
N GLU A 27 18.38 -10.40 8.19
CA GLU A 27 17.19 -10.91 7.53
C GLU A 27 16.42 -11.91 8.42
N VAL A 28 15.18 -12.17 8.06
CA VAL A 28 14.34 -13.18 8.70
C VAL A 28 13.61 -14.01 7.66
N VAL A 29 13.35 -15.27 7.99
CA VAL A 29 12.41 -16.13 7.26
C VAL A 29 11.04 -15.99 7.88
N VAL A 30 10.03 -15.70 7.08
CA VAL A 30 8.63 -15.65 7.50
C VAL A 30 7.82 -16.71 6.77
N GLY A 31 7.19 -17.60 7.51
CA GLY A 31 6.16 -18.51 7.02
C GLY A 31 4.86 -17.71 6.82
N MET A 32 4.39 -17.60 5.57
CA MET A 32 3.21 -16.80 5.24
C MET A 32 1.92 -17.51 5.63
N VAL A 33 1.05 -16.78 6.30
CA VAL A 33 -0.33 -17.22 6.62
C VAL A 33 -1.33 -16.61 5.65
N ALA A 34 -1.12 -15.36 5.25
CA ALA A 34 -1.94 -14.67 4.28
C ALA A 34 -1.18 -13.54 3.59
N SER A 35 -1.63 -13.23 2.39
CA SER A 35 -1.21 -12.05 1.62
C SER A 35 -2.42 -11.33 1.07
N GLY A 36 -2.40 -10.00 1.10
CA GLY A 36 -3.37 -9.19 0.40
C GLY A 36 -3.08 -9.14 -1.10
N VAL A 37 -4.10 -8.82 -1.89
CA VAL A 37 -3.97 -8.59 -3.33
C VAL A 37 -3.99 -7.09 -3.59
N CYS A 38 -2.78 -6.51 -3.67
CA CYS A 38 -2.61 -5.10 -3.93
C CYS A 38 -2.75 -4.77 -5.43
N HIS A 39 -3.31 -3.62 -5.73
CA HIS A 39 -3.45 -3.15 -7.11
C HIS A 39 -2.08 -2.89 -7.79
N SER A 40 -1.04 -2.60 -7.00
CA SER A 40 0.33 -2.49 -7.47
C SER A 40 0.85 -3.81 -8.08
N CYS A 41 0.53 -4.93 -7.44
CA CYS A 41 0.85 -6.26 -7.97
C CYS A 41 0.11 -6.55 -9.28
N LEU A 42 -1.16 -6.13 -9.39
CA LEU A 42 -1.93 -6.26 -10.62
C LEU A 42 -1.30 -5.46 -11.76
N HIS A 43 -0.88 -4.21 -11.52
CA HIS A 43 -0.21 -3.39 -12.53
C HIS A 43 1.12 -3.98 -13.00
N THR A 44 1.84 -4.64 -12.11
CA THR A 44 3.06 -5.37 -12.49
C THR A 44 2.73 -6.62 -13.30
N ALA A 45 1.68 -7.35 -12.89
CA ALA A 45 1.25 -8.57 -13.56
C ALA A 45 0.68 -8.31 -14.96
N ASP A 46 -0.10 -7.25 -15.15
CA ASP A 46 -0.71 -6.91 -16.45
C ASP A 46 0.23 -6.12 -17.38
N GLY A 47 1.41 -5.69 -16.87
CA GLY A 47 2.39 -4.93 -17.63
C GLY A 47 2.14 -3.43 -17.71
N SER A 48 1.15 -2.89 -16.97
CA SER A 48 0.92 -1.44 -16.85
C SER A 48 2.10 -0.74 -16.17
N TRP A 49 2.80 -1.45 -15.27
CA TRP A 49 4.07 -1.03 -14.69
C TRP A 49 5.20 -1.89 -15.23
N THR A 50 6.21 -1.25 -15.78
CA THR A 50 7.38 -1.89 -16.39
C THR A 50 8.66 -1.60 -15.62
N GLY A 51 9.76 -2.28 -15.99
CA GLY A 51 11.09 -2.04 -15.41
C GLY A 51 11.46 -2.95 -14.24
N PHE A 52 10.61 -3.92 -13.91
CA PHE A 52 10.94 -4.95 -12.93
C PHE A 52 11.71 -6.11 -13.57
N PRO A 53 12.72 -6.67 -12.88
CA PRO A 53 13.38 -7.88 -13.34
C PRO A 53 12.44 -9.09 -13.23
N MET A 54 12.55 -10.01 -14.18
CA MET A 54 11.76 -11.26 -14.22
C MET A 54 12.69 -12.48 -14.25
N PRO A 55 12.26 -13.64 -13.77
CA PRO A 55 10.98 -13.92 -13.10
C PRO A 55 10.90 -13.36 -11.69
N MET A 56 9.67 -13.12 -11.17
CA MET A 56 9.46 -12.45 -9.89
C MET A 56 8.31 -13.06 -9.09
N VAL A 57 8.45 -13.13 -7.78
CA VAL A 57 7.35 -13.40 -6.84
C VAL A 57 6.76 -12.08 -6.39
N LEU A 58 5.46 -11.87 -6.67
CA LEU A 58 4.72 -10.68 -6.30
C LEU A 58 4.30 -10.70 -4.82
N GLY A 59 3.56 -9.66 -4.42
CA GLY A 59 3.01 -9.50 -3.07
C GLY A 59 3.81 -8.53 -2.22
N ASP A 60 3.15 -7.47 -1.78
CA ASP A 60 3.71 -6.36 -1.01
C ASP A 60 3.02 -6.18 0.37
N GLU A 61 2.00 -6.96 0.65
CA GLU A 61 1.30 -6.95 1.93
C GLU A 61 1.06 -8.39 2.42
N GLY A 62 1.70 -8.78 3.50
CA GLY A 62 1.63 -10.13 4.04
C GLY A 62 1.61 -10.14 5.56
N ALA A 63 1.18 -11.26 6.12
CA ALA A 63 1.33 -11.58 7.54
C ALA A 63 1.68 -13.06 7.72
N GLY A 64 2.47 -13.33 8.71
CA GLY A 64 2.97 -14.68 8.95
C GLY A 64 3.64 -14.82 10.30
N VAL A 65 4.37 -15.92 10.42
CA VAL A 65 5.11 -16.28 11.64
C VAL A 65 6.59 -16.34 11.31
N VAL A 66 7.42 -15.72 12.13
CA VAL A 66 8.88 -15.80 11.99
C VAL A 66 9.31 -17.25 12.23
N GLU A 67 10.08 -17.82 11.30
CA GLU A 67 10.63 -19.18 11.39
C GLU A 67 12.12 -19.18 11.74
N GLU A 68 12.89 -18.28 11.11
CA GLU A 68 14.33 -18.15 11.32
C GLU A 68 14.72 -16.67 11.40
N VAL A 69 15.79 -16.37 12.11
CA VAL A 69 16.34 -15.01 12.25
C VAL A 69 17.83 -15.00 12.00
N GLY A 70 18.33 -13.99 11.31
CA GLY A 70 19.76 -13.76 11.13
C GLY A 70 20.45 -13.33 12.43
N ALA A 71 21.77 -13.46 12.48
CA ALA A 71 22.58 -13.30 13.70
C ALA A 71 22.47 -11.91 14.34
N ASN A 72 22.23 -10.86 13.53
CA ASN A 72 22.13 -9.49 14.01
C ASN A 72 20.70 -9.11 14.45
N VAL A 73 19.69 -9.93 14.15
CA VAL A 73 18.29 -9.63 14.49
C VAL A 73 18.06 -9.87 15.99
N LYS A 74 17.73 -8.78 16.72
CA LYS A 74 17.55 -8.82 18.18
C LYS A 74 16.10 -8.54 18.63
N HIS A 75 15.28 -7.99 17.74
CA HIS A 75 13.90 -7.56 18.05
C HIS A 75 12.83 -8.58 17.63
N LEU A 76 13.23 -9.66 16.97
CA LEU A 76 12.38 -10.76 16.52
C LEU A 76 12.97 -12.09 16.93
N LYS A 77 12.13 -13.11 17.09
CA LYS A 77 12.49 -14.50 17.34
C LYS A 77 11.52 -15.45 16.63
N PRO A 78 11.91 -16.70 16.38
CA PRO A 78 10.98 -17.72 15.88
C PRO A 78 9.72 -17.81 16.74
N GLY A 79 8.58 -17.90 16.07
CA GLY A 79 7.23 -17.91 16.68
C GLY A 79 6.57 -16.55 16.83
N ASP A 80 7.26 -15.44 16.59
CA ASP A 80 6.65 -14.11 16.61
C ASP A 80 5.71 -13.95 15.41
N HIS A 81 4.50 -13.40 15.66
CA HIS A 81 3.58 -12.99 14.61
C HIS A 81 4.00 -11.65 14.05
N VAL A 82 4.06 -11.54 12.74
CA VAL A 82 4.49 -10.32 12.04
C VAL A 82 3.55 -9.95 10.90
N ILE A 83 3.43 -8.66 10.66
CA ILE A 83 3.00 -8.11 9.38
C ILE A 83 4.23 -7.68 8.58
N LEU A 84 4.10 -7.67 7.25
CA LEU A 84 5.18 -7.29 6.36
C LEU A 84 4.94 -5.93 5.74
N SER A 85 5.92 -5.04 5.87
CA SER A 85 5.96 -3.75 5.19
C SER A 85 6.91 -3.83 4.00
N TRP A 86 6.45 -3.45 2.82
CA TRP A 86 7.24 -3.42 1.59
C TRP A 86 8.31 -2.32 1.58
N SER A 87 8.33 -1.44 2.58
CA SER A 87 9.28 -0.33 2.70
C SER A 87 10.26 -0.56 3.85
N PRO A 88 11.34 -1.35 3.64
CA PRO A 88 12.34 -1.58 4.66
C PRO A 88 13.12 -0.31 5.00
N THR A 89 13.66 -0.25 6.20
CA THR A 89 14.45 0.87 6.68
C THR A 89 15.84 0.42 7.12
N CYS A 90 16.88 1.18 6.75
CA CYS A 90 18.26 0.86 7.15
C CYS A 90 18.63 1.41 8.53
N GLY A 91 17.85 2.33 9.09
CA GLY A 91 18.07 2.93 10.41
C GLY A 91 19.21 3.95 10.48
N GLN A 92 20.03 4.14 9.43
CA GLN A 92 21.28 4.93 9.52
C GLN A 92 21.44 5.99 8.42
N CYS A 93 20.67 6.00 7.34
CA CYS A 93 20.71 7.04 6.31
C CYS A 93 20.10 8.36 6.83
N HIS A 94 20.34 9.44 6.11
CA HIS A 94 19.82 10.77 6.46
C HIS A 94 18.31 10.75 6.77
N TYR A 95 17.51 10.10 5.93
CA TYR A 95 16.05 10.06 6.14
C TYR A 95 15.66 9.22 7.36
N CYS A 96 16.31 8.08 7.58
CA CYS A 96 16.03 7.24 8.75
C CYS A 96 16.33 7.99 10.07
N VAL A 97 17.49 8.62 10.19
CA VAL A 97 17.89 9.28 11.43
C VAL A 97 17.17 10.62 11.67
N THR A 98 16.53 11.18 10.63
CA THR A 98 15.72 12.41 10.75
C THR A 98 14.22 12.12 10.91
N GLY A 99 13.82 10.85 11.15
CA GLY A 99 12.42 10.48 11.37
C GLY A 99 11.56 10.36 10.10
N ARG A 100 12.18 10.25 8.93
CA ARG A 100 11.54 10.09 7.63
C ARG A 100 11.94 8.76 6.98
N SER A 101 11.87 7.68 7.75
CA SER A 101 12.35 6.35 7.36
C SER A 101 11.66 5.78 6.12
N GLN A 102 10.44 6.22 5.81
CA GLN A 102 9.74 5.89 4.57
C GLN A 102 10.47 6.37 3.29
N LEU A 103 11.42 7.29 3.44
CA LEU A 103 12.29 7.77 2.37
C LEU A 103 13.70 7.16 2.43
N CYS A 104 13.84 5.99 3.03
CA CYS A 104 15.13 5.32 3.18
C CYS A 104 15.87 5.21 1.85
N GLU A 105 17.13 5.69 1.81
CA GLU A 105 17.94 5.72 0.58
C GLU A 105 18.33 4.31 0.10
N ARG A 106 18.32 3.32 0.99
CA ARG A 106 18.62 1.92 0.64
C ARG A 106 17.43 1.14 0.10
N THR A 107 16.23 1.73 0.16
CA THR A 107 15.02 1.08 -0.36
C THR A 107 14.95 1.29 -1.86
N VAL A 108 15.18 0.23 -2.63
CA VAL A 108 15.09 0.24 -4.10
C VAL A 108 14.11 -0.87 -4.55
N PRO A 109 12.82 -0.70 -4.32
CA PRO A 109 11.81 -1.76 -4.48
C PRO A 109 11.70 -2.31 -5.90
N MET A 110 12.07 -1.53 -6.92
CA MET A 110 12.01 -1.94 -8.33
C MET A 110 13.19 -2.81 -8.77
N MET A 111 14.24 -2.91 -7.98
CA MET A 111 15.43 -3.70 -8.37
C MET A 111 15.25 -5.20 -8.13
N GLY A 112 14.16 -5.61 -7.49
CA GLY A 112 13.82 -7.03 -7.26
C GLY A 112 14.73 -7.77 -6.28
N GLY A 113 15.70 -7.08 -5.68
CA GLY A 113 16.64 -7.63 -4.69
C GLY A 113 16.34 -7.14 -3.27
N LEU A 114 17.04 -7.75 -2.30
CA LEU A 114 17.11 -7.29 -0.92
C LEU A 114 18.15 -6.17 -0.78
N PHE A 115 18.54 -5.77 0.44
CA PHE A 115 19.47 -4.63 0.65
C PHE A 115 20.86 -4.80 0.02
N ASP A 116 21.28 -6.04 -0.23
CA ASP A 116 22.54 -6.35 -0.91
C ASP A 116 22.41 -6.43 -2.45
N GLY A 117 21.20 -6.18 -2.98
CA GLY A 117 20.90 -6.25 -4.40
C GLY A 117 20.70 -7.67 -4.94
N THR A 118 20.76 -8.69 -4.08
CA THR A 118 20.56 -10.10 -4.47
C THR A 118 19.20 -10.61 -4.01
N THR A 119 18.80 -11.80 -4.53
CA THR A 119 17.58 -12.50 -4.10
C THR A 119 17.93 -13.71 -3.23
N ARG A 120 16.93 -14.20 -2.48
CA ARG A 120 17.05 -15.45 -1.69
C ARG A 120 16.25 -16.60 -2.33
N MET A 121 15.63 -16.35 -3.48
CA MET A 121 14.85 -17.35 -4.20
C MET A 121 15.52 -17.73 -5.50
N SER A 122 15.45 -19.02 -5.85
CA SER A 122 15.90 -19.51 -7.16
C SER A 122 15.01 -20.63 -7.68
N LEU A 123 14.95 -20.76 -9.01
CA LEU A 123 14.32 -21.86 -9.73
C LEU A 123 15.37 -22.48 -10.64
N ASN A 124 15.69 -23.76 -10.43
CA ASN A 124 16.71 -24.48 -11.19
C ASN A 124 18.08 -23.74 -11.21
N GLY A 125 18.43 -23.09 -10.10
CA GLY A 125 19.67 -22.32 -9.95
C GLY A 125 19.65 -20.93 -10.61
N GLN A 126 18.53 -20.51 -11.21
CA GLN A 126 18.35 -19.16 -11.73
C GLN A 126 17.64 -18.26 -10.71
N PRO A 127 18.04 -16.99 -10.57
CA PRO A 127 17.44 -16.10 -9.59
C PRO A 127 15.96 -15.83 -9.89
N VAL A 128 15.12 -15.82 -8.84
CA VAL A 128 13.75 -15.34 -8.86
C VAL A 128 13.67 -14.13 -7.94
N TYR A 129 13.15 -13.00 -8.43
CA TYR A 129 13.24 -11.72 -7.77
C TYR A 129 12.10 -11.49 -6.76
N HIS A 130 12.35 -10.59 -5.80
CA HIS A 130 11.39 -10.18 -4.78
C HIS A 130 10.64 -8.92 -5.21
N TYR A 131 9.32 -8.94 -5.18
CA TYR A 131 8.53 -7.71 -5.28
C TYR A 131 8.53 -6.97 -3.94
N GLY A 132 8.90 -5.69 -3.95
CA GLY A 132 8.86 -4.83 -2.78
C GLY A 132 9.62 -5.33 -1.54
N HIS A 133 10.70 -6.10 -1.70
CA HIS A 133 11.48 -6.76 -0.64
C HIS A 133 10.72 -7.84 0.15
N VAL A 134 9.45 -8.08 -0.14
CA VAL A 134 8.53 -8.92 0.64
C VAL A 134 8.20 -10.22 -0.05
N ALA A 135 7.79 -10.17 -1.33
CA ALA A 135 7.43 -11.37 -2.11
C ALA A 135 6.42 -12.27 -1.38
N SER A 136 5.28 -11.70 -0.94
CA SER A 136 4.35 -12.42 -0.05
C SER A 136 3.46 -13.44 -0.76
N TYR A 137 3.50 -13.56 -2.11
CA TYR A 137 2.77 -14.61 -2.83
C TYR A 137 3.54 -15.94 -2.83
N ALA A 138 4.09 -16.29 -1.68
CA ALA A 138 4.83 -17.52 -1.42
C ALA A 138 4.45 -18.12 -0.08
N SER A 139 4.69 -19.41 0.10
CA SER A 139 4.49 -20.07 1.39
C SER A 139 5.49 -19.61 2.46
N ARG A 140 6.68 -19.15 2.03
CA ARG A 140 7.75 -18.61 2.88
C ARG A 140 8.47 -17.49 2.12
N SER A 141 9.00 -16.51 2.83
CA SER A 141 9.87 -15.50 2.23
C SER A 141 11.00 -15.11 3.18
N VAL A 142 12.17 -14.81 2.63
CA VAL A 142 13.24 -14.12 3.35
C VAL A 142 13.09 -12.63 3.11
N VAL A 143 13.02 -11.87 4.18
CA VAL A 143 12.84 -10.42 4.12
C VAL A 143 13.85 -9.70 5.02
N PRO A 144 14.22 -8.43 4.74
CA PRO A 144 14.92 -7.62 5.71
C PRO A 144 14.17 -7.60 7.04
N ALA A 145 14.84 -7.75 8.16
CA ALA A 145 14.19 -7.79 9.48
C ALA A 145 13.36 -6.51 9.76
N SER A 146 13.75 -5.37 9.16
CA SER A 146 12.98 -4.12 9.23
C SER A 146 11.67 -4.12 8.46
N CYS A 147 11.44 -5.08 7.56
CA CYS A 147 10.15 -5.31 6.92
C CYS A 147 9.18 -6.08 7.82
N ALA A 148 9.67 -6.89 8.76
CA ALA A 148 8.88 -7.75 9.63
C ALA A 148 8.54 -7.01 10.94
N ILE A 149 7.31 -6.53 11.04
CA ILE A 149 6.84 -5.73 12.18
C ILE A 149 6.08 -6.65 13.14
N PRO A 150 6.55 -6.85 14.38
CA PRO A 150 5.88 -7.72 15.34
C PRO A 150 4.50 -7.18 15.73
N ILE A 151 3.54 -8.07 15.82
CA ILE A 151 2.17 -7.78 16.24
C ILE A 151 1.79 -8.72 17.39
N ARG A 152 0.68 -8.42 18.07
CA ARG A 152 0.15 -9.28 19.13
C ARG A 152 -0.21 -10.65 18.56
N ASN A 153 0.13 -11.72 19.28
CA ASN A 153 -0.10 -13.10 18.83
C ASN A 153 -1.60 -13.48 18.77
N ASP A 154 -2.48 -12.70 19.41
CA ASP A 154 -3.93 -12.90 19.36
C ASP A 154 -4.60 -12.24 18.14
N MET A 155 -3.86 -11.47 17.34
CA MET A 155 -4.37 -10.90 16.09
C MET A 155 -4.54 -11.98 15.02
N ASN A 156 -5.66 -11.90 14.31
CA ASN A 156 -5.90 -12.79 13.17
C ASN A 156 -4.97 -12.39 12.00
N LEU A 157 -4.02 -13.25 11.67
CA LEU A 157 -3.03 -13.00 10.62
C LEU A 157 -3.64 -12.80 9.22
N ARG A 158 -4.80 -13.41 8.94
CA ARG A 158 -5.47 -13.23 7.63
C ARG A 158 -5.94 -11.80 7.42
N THR A 159 -6.46 -11.15 8.46
CA THR A 159 -6.86 -9.74 8.39
C THR A 159 -5.68 -8.81 8.59
N ALA A 160 -4.71 -9.20 9.42
CA ALA A 160 -3.51 -8.40 9.67
C ALA A 160 -2.64 -8.23 8.42
N ALA A 161 -2.70 -9.15 7.45
CA ALA A 161 -1.95 -9.05 6.19
C ALA A 161 -2.20 -7.73 5.44
N LEU A 162 -3.40 -7.15 5.54
CA LEU A 162 -3.76 -5.89 4.87
C LEU A 162 -3.12 -4.64 5.52
N ILE A 163 -2.55 -4.78 6.73
CA ILE A 163 -1.98 -3.63 7.47
C ILE A 163 -0.74 -3.09 6.77
N GLY A 164 0.09 -3.98 6.21
CA GLY A 164 1.39 -3.63 5.63
C GLY A 164 1.35 -2.74 4.39
N CYS A 165 0.19 -2.62 3.73
CA CYS A 165 0.00 -1.77 2.56
C CYS A 165 -1.30 -0.96 2.63
N SER A 166 -2.47 -1.57 2.44
CA SER A 166 -3.71 -0.82 2.24
C SER A 166 -4.16 -0.03 3.47
N VAL A 167 -4.04 -0.61 4.69
CA VAL A 167 -4.41 0.09 5.93
C VAL A 167 -3.44 1.23 6.19
N MET A 168 -2.14 0.97 6.14
CA MET A 168 -1.11 1.98 6.37
C MET A 168 -1.24 3.15 5.38
N THR A 169 -1.51 2.85 4.10
CA THR A 169 -1.68 3.87 3.05
C THR A 169 -2.91 4.74 3.31
N GLY A 170 -4.08 4.13 3.54
CA GLY A 170 -5.33 4.89 3.70
C GLY A 170 -5.39 5.67 5.01
N VAL A 171 -5.12 5.01 6.14
CA VAL A 171 -5.10 5.67 7.46
C VAL A 171 -3.98 6.71 7.51
N GLY A 172 -2.78 6.40 7.01
CA GLY A 172 -1.64 7.31 6.99
C GLY A 172 -1.89 8.55 6.14
N ALA A 173 -2.61 8.43 5.03
CA ALA A 173 -3.00 9.58 4.21
C ALA A 173 -3.82 10.61 5.02
N VAL A 174 -4.70 10.15 5.89
CA VAL A 174 -5.54 11.01 6.73
C VAL A 174 -4.77 11.56 7.93
N LEU A 175 -4.10 10.70 8.68
CA LEU A 175 -3.47 11.07 9.95
C LEU A 175 -2.14 11.81 9.75
N ASN A 176 -1.28 11.28 8.85
CA ASN A 176 0.10 11.74 8.73
C ASN A 176 0.27 12.77 7.59
N THR A 177 -0.30 12.48 6.41
CA THR A 177 -0.11 13.35 5.23
C THR A 177 -1.03 14.55 5.26
N ALA A 178 -2.35 14.33 5.39
CA ALA A 178 -3.34 15.41 5.40
C ALA A 178 -3.47 16.06 6.77
N GLN A 179 -3.16 15.33 7.86
CA GLN A 179 -3.31 15.77 9.23
C GLN A 179 -4.71 16.36 9.49
N VAL A 180 -5.74 15.59 9.11
CA VAL A 180 -7.14 16.01 9.18
C VAL A 180 -7.52 16.28 10.62
N PRO A 181 -7.95 17.50 11.00
CA PRO A 181 -8.36 17.81 12.35
C PRO A 181 -9.76 17.28 12.67
N ALA A 182 -10.05 17.10 13.95
CA ALA A 182 -11.38 16.71 14.42
C ALA A 182 -12.45 17.72 13.94
N GLY A 183 -13.60 17.21 13.50
CA GLY A 183 -14.71 18.01 12.97
C GLY A 183 -14.55 18.50 11.54
N ALA A 184 -13.40 18.28 10.88
CA ALA A 184 -13.24 18.62 9.47
C ALA A 184 -14.08 17.72 8.57
N SER A 185 -14.65 18.27 7.53
CA SER A 185 -15.39 17.54 6.51
C SER A 185 -14.46 16.86 5.51
N MET A 186 -14.78 15.61 5.11
CA MET A 186 -13.98 14.91 4.12
C MET A 186 -14.81 14.08 3.15
N ALA A 187 -14.34 13.97 1.90
CA ALA A 187 -14.88 13.09 0.88
C ALA A 187 -13.80 12.11 0.40
N VAL A 188 -14.19 10.86 0.18
CA VAL A 188 -13.31 9.79 -0.32
C VAL A 188 -13.89 9.28 -1.63
N PHE A 189 -13.17 9.52 -2.73
CA PHE A 189 -13.52 9.09 -4.07
C PHE A 189 -12.84 7.74 -4.37
N GLY A 190 -13.65 6.70 -4.54
CA GLY A 190 -13.23 5.33 -4.67
C GLY A 190 -13.21 4.61 -3.32
N VAL A 191 -14.19 3.72 -3.12
CA VAL A 191 -14.39 2.94 -1.89
C VAL A 191 -13.84 1.52 -2.09
N GLY A 192 -12.56 1.42 -2.47
CA GLY A 192 -11.76 0.21 -2.47
C GLY A 192 -10.98 0.06 -1.16
N GLY A 193 -9.99 -0.84 -1.13
CA GLY A 193 -9.18 -1.09 0.07
C GLY A 193 -8.59 0.18 0.68
N ILE A 194 -7.92 1.02 -0.12
CA ILE A 194 -7.35 2.30 0.34
C ILE A 194 -8.44 3.28 0.77
N GLY A 195 -9.52 3.45 -0.03
CA GLY A 195 -10.59 4.37 0.29
C GLY A 195 -11.34 4.02 1.58
N LEU A 196 -11.62 2.74 1.83
CA LEU A 196 -12.19 2.26 3.08
C LEU A 196 -11.30 2.59 4.27
N ASN A 197 -9.98 2.47 4.10
CA ASN A 197 -9.03 2.84 5.15
C ASN A 197 -8.87 4.35 5.33
N CYS A 198 -9.06 5.18 4.28
CA CYS A 198 -9.20 6.63 4.44
C CYS A 198 -10.45 6.98 5.27
N ILE A 199 -11.59 6.31 5.02
CA ILE A 199 -12.82 6.49 5.79
C ILE A 199 -12.59 6.13 7.26
N GLN A 200 -11.95 4.99 7.52
CA GLN A 200 -11.60 4.56 8.87
C GLN A 200 -10.63 5.55 9.56
N GLY A 201 -9.64 6.06 8.82
CA GLY A 201 -8.75 7.12 9.30
C GLY A 201 -9.51 8.39 9.67
N GLY A 202 -10.50 8.79 8.85
CA GLY A 202 -11.38 9.91 9.14
C GLY A 202 -12.20 9.70 10.42
N ALA A 203 -12.73 8.50 10.62
CA ALA A 203 -13.46 8.15 11.85
C ALA A 203 -12.55 8.22 13.10
N LEU A 204 -11.30 7.75 12.98
CA LEU A 204 -10.32 7.80 14.07
C LEU A 204 -9.99 9.23 14.51
N VAL A 205 -9.96 10.20 13.59
CA VAL A 205 -9.73 11.63 13.92
C VAL A 205 -11.01 12.42 14.16
N ALA A 206 -12.17 11.74 14.23
CA ALA A 206 -13.48 12.37 14.41
C ALA A 206 -13.80 13.43 13.33
N ALA A 207 -13.42 13.18 12.07
CA ALA A 207 -13.87 13.99 10.94
C ALA A 207 -15.39 13.89 10.76
N ASN A 208 -16.05 14.99 10.36
CA ASN A 208 -17.50 15.03 10.16
C ASN A 208 -17.93 16.20 9.25
N PRO A 209 -18.68 15.93 8.16
CA PRO A 209 -19.08 14.63 7.65
C PRO A 209 -17.93 13.85 6.98
N ILE A 210 -18.08 12.52 6.90
CA ILE A 210 -17.24 11.63 6.10
C ILE A 210 -18.11 11.10 4.96
N ILE A 211 -17.81 11.50 3.73
CA ILE A 211 -18.61 11.20 2.54
C ILE A 211 -17.88 10.17 1.67
N ALA A 212 -18.46 8.99 1.51
CA ALA A 212 -17.99 7.95 0.61
C ALA A 212 -18.59 8.13 -0.79
N VAL A 213 -17.75 8.12 -1.83
CA VAL A 213 -18.15 8.27 -3.23
C VAL A 213 -17.63 7.10 -4.05
N ASP A 214 -18.52 6.33 -4.66
CA ASP A 214 -18.15 5.20 -5.56
C ASP A 214 -19.24 5.01 -6.61
N VAL A 215 -18.91 4.34 -7.71
CA VAL A 215 -19.87 3.92 -8.74
C VAL A 215 -20.56 2.60 -8.39
N ASN A 216 -20.04 1.85 -7.44
CA ASN A 216 -20.59 0.59 -6.96
C ASN A 216 -21.16 0.75 -5.55
N LYS A 217 -22.48 0.86 -5.46
CA LYS A 217 -23.23 1.03 -4.20
C LYS A 217 -23.14 -0.16 -3.25
N ASP A 218 -22.77 -1.36 -3.74
CA ASP A 218 -22.63 -2.55 -2.88
C ASP A 218 -21.52 -2.39 -1.84
N LYS A 219 -20.58 -1.45 -2.07
CA LYS A 219 -19.50 -1.13 -1.13
C LYS A 219 -19.95 -0.17 0.01
N PHE A 220 -21.08 0.48 -0.12
CA PHE A 220 -21.49 1.53 0.82
C PHE A 220 -21.81 1.00 2.21
N GLU A 221 -22.24 -0.24 2.33
CA GLU A 221 -22.46 -0.85 3.63
C GLU A 221 -21.14 -0.98 4.41
N TYR A 222 -20.07 -1.45 3.78
CA TYR A 222 -18.74 -1.48 4.37
C TYR A 222 -18.24 -0.07 4.72
N ALA A 223 -18.48 0.90 3.84
CA ALA A 223 -18.08 2.29 4.11
C ALA A 223 -18.76 2.83 5.38
N ARG A 224 -20.07 2.57 5.57
CA ARG A 224 -20.80 2.98 6.80
C ARG A 224 -20.28 2.29 8.03
N GLN A 225 -20.03 0.98 7.96
CA GLN A 225 -19.45 0.22 9.09
C GLN A 225 -18.09 0.76 9.52
N LEU A 226 -17.31 1.33 8.60
CA LEU A 226 -16.01 1.92 8.87
C LEU A 226 -16.04 3.42 9.17
N GLY A 227 -17.23 4.04 9.21
CA GLY A 227 -17.41 5.40 9.69
C GLY A 227 -17.87 6.43 8.66
N ALA A 228 -18.22 6.04 7.41
CA ALA A 228 -18.85 6.97 6.48
C ALA A 228 -20.21 7.43 6.99
N THR A 229 -20.41 8.74 7.08
CA THR A 229 -21.68 9.36 7.47
C THR A 229 -22.66 9.45 6.33
N HIS A 230 -22.15 9.62 5.10
CA HIS A 230 -22.92 9.75 3.86
C HIS A 230 -22.27 8.93 2.75
N CYS A 231 -23.10 8.53 1.77
CA CYS A 231 -22.64 7.83 0.57
C CYS A 231 -23.27 8.49 -0.65
N VAL A 232 -22.47 8.65 -1.71
CA VAL A 232 -22.88 9.23 -2.99
C VAL A 232 -22.60 8.22 -4.11
N ASP A 233 -23.65 7.83 -4.83
CA ASP A 233 -23.56 6.95 -6.00
C ASP A 233 -23.16 7.74 -7.24
N ALA A 234 -21.89 7.70 -7.58
CA ALA A 234 -21.33 8.43 -8.73
C ALA A 234 -21.73 7.82 -10.10
N SER A 235 -22.47 6.70 -10.11
CA SER A 235 -23.03 6.14 -11.36
C SER A 235 -24.28 6.86 -11.83
N VAL A 236 -24.98 7.53 -10.91
CA VAL A 236 -26.26 8.21 -11.18
C VAL A 236 -26.22 9.69 -10.83
N ASP A 237 -25.44 10.10 -9.81
CA ASP A 237 -25.35 11.48 -9.33
C ASP A 237 -24.06 12.14 -9.80
N ASN A 238 -24.10 13.48 -9.94
CA ASN A 238 -22.88 14.27 -9.99
C ASN A 238 -22.30 14.40 -8.58
N PRO A 239 -21.15 13.77 -8.28
CA PRO A 239 -20.64 13.75 -6.91
C PRO A 239 -20.32 15.14 -6.35
N VAL A 240 -19.90 16.09 -7.20
CA VAL A 240 -19.56 17.46 -6.75
C VAL A 240 -20.81 18.20 -6.30
N GLU A 241 -21.90 18.08 -7.06
CA GLU A 241 -23.20 18.68 -6.71
C GLU A 241 -23.77 18.01 -5.45
N ALA A 242 -23.79 16.68 -5.40
CA ALA A 242 -24.29 15.94 -4.23
C ALA A 242 -23.50 16.28 -2.95
N ILE A 243 -22.18 16.43 -3.03
CA ILE A 243 -21.36 16.87 -1.89
C ILE A 243 -21.69 18.30 -1.48
N ARG A 244 -21.90 19.23 -2.44
CA ARG A 244 -22.30 20.61 -2.15
C ARG A 244 -23.67 20.68 -1.50
N ASP A 245 -24.62 19.87 -1.94
CA ASP A 245 -25.96 19.79 -1.34
C ASP A 245 -25.90 19.31 0.11
N LEU A 246 -25.03 18.34 0.40
CA LEU A 246 -24.82 17.82 1.75
C LEU A 246 -24.09 18.79 2.69
N THR A 247 -23.22 19.67 2.15
CA THR A 247 -22.28 20.47 2.95
C THR A 247 -22.42 21.98 2.74
N SER A 248 -23.28 22.43 1.83
CA SER A 248 -23.51 23.84 1.38
C SER A 248 -22.30 24.47 0.68
N ARG A 249 -21.09 23.95 0.77
CA ARG A 249 -19.87 24.57 0.23
C ARG A 249 -18.77 23.62 -0.23
N GLY A 250 -19.00 22.30 -0.15
CA GLY A 250 -17.97 21.28 -0.37
C GLY A 250 -17.33 20.81 0.94
N VAL A 251 -16.21 20.11 0.84
CA VAL A 251 -15.48 19.51 1.98
C VAL A 251 -14.12 20.16 2.19
N ASP A 252 -13.58 20.08 3.42
CA ASP A 252 -12.26 20.58 3.75
C ASP A 252 -11.15 19.70 3.17
N TYR A 253 -11.40 18.38 3.05
CA TYR A 253 -10.43 17.41 2.53
C TYR A 253 -11.07 16.47 1.52
N ALA A 254 -10.39 16.23 0.40
CA ALA A 254 -10.79 15.26 -0.61
C ALA A 254 -9.68 14.24 -0.83
N PHE A 255 -10.01 12.94 -0.70
CA PHE A 255 -9.11 11.83 -0.95
C PHE A 255 -9.54 11.12 -2.23
N VAL A 256 -8.61 10.91 -3.16
CA VAL A 256 -8.85 10.18 -4.38
C VAL A 256 -8.10 8.84 -4.31
N ALA A 257 -8.85 7.76 -4.15
CA ALA A 257 -8.36 6.39 -4.01
C ALA A 257 -8.76 5.53 -5.23
N VAL A 258 -8.79 6.15 -6.42
CA VAL A 258 -9.08 5.51 -7.71
C VAL A 258 -8.15 6.03 -8.78
N GLY A 259 -7.60 5.13 -9.61
CA GLY A 259 -6.63 5.47 -10.65
C GLY A 259 -7.23 6.03 -11.95
N VAL A 260 -8.33 6.81 -11.89
CA VAL A 260 -9.00 7.36 -13.07
C VAL A 260 -8.74 8.86 -13.16
N ALA A 261 -7.97 9.28 -14.17
CA ALA A 261 -7.53 10.66 -14.34
C ALA A 261 -8.69 11.68 -14.41
N ASP A 262 -9.81 11.32 -15.02
CA ASP A 262 -10.99 12.19 -15.13
C ASP A 262 -11.69 12.41 -13.77
N VAL A 263 -11.64 11.42 -12.88
CA VAL A 263 -12.12 11.56 -11.50
C VAL A 263 -11.27 12.58 -10.75
N ILE A 264 -9.96 12.55 -10.95
CA ILE A 264 -9.04 13.52 -10.36
C ILE A 264 -9.31 14.91 -10.86
N LYS A 265 -9.44 15.09 -12.18
CA LYS A 265 -9.63 16.41 -12.81
C LYS A 265 -11.01 17.01 -12.57
N GLN A 266 -12.08 16.24 -12.76
CA GLN A 266 -13.45 16.77 -12.72
C GLN A 266 -14.06 16.76 -11.32
N LYS A 267 -13.72 15.78 -10.48
CA LYS A 267 -14.44 15.53 -9.22
C LYS A 267 -13.69 16.00 -7.97
N ALA A 268 -12.37 16.09 -8.01
CA ALA A 268 -11.60 16.64 -6.89
C ALA A 268 -11.49 18.18 -6.93
N PHE A 269 -11.51 18.78 -8.11
CA PHE A 269 -11.27 20.22 -8.28
C PHE A 269 -12.54 21.04 -8.58
N GLY A 270 -13.67 20.41 -8.96
CA GLY A 270 -14.87 21.14 -9.40
C GLY A 270 -14.56 22.08 -10.58
N ASP A 271 -15.43 23.05 -10.83
CA ASP A 271 -15.30 24.04 -11.92
C ASP A 271 -14.27 25.17 -11.62
N GLY A 272 -13.23 24.88 -10.85
CA GLY A 272 -12.10 25.82 -10.62
C GLY A 272 -12.31 26.89 -9.55
N ASN A 273 -13.48 26.98 -8.92
CA ASN A 273 -13.83 28.08 -7.99
C ASN A 273 -13.85 27.70 -6.49
N VAL A 274 -13.40 26.51 -6.10
CA VAL A 274 -13.29 26.15 -4.69
C VAL A 274 -11.81 26.03 -4.32
N PRO A 275 -11.27 26.86 -3.45
CA PRO A 275 -9.91 26.71 -2.96
C PRO A 275 -9.87 25.48 -2.04
N LEU A 276 -9.50 24.34 -2.57
CA LEU A 276 -9.14 23.17 -1.77
C LEU A 276 -7.85 23.52 -0.99
N ARG A 277 -7.98 23.71 0.29
CA ARG A 277 -6.88 24.21 1.14
C ARG A 277 -5.69 23.25 1.24
N LYS A 278 -5.89 21.94 1.01
CA LYS A 278 -4.79 20.94 0.91
C LYS A 278 -5.27 19.73 0.10
N ILE A 279 -4.53 19.37 -0.93
CA ILE A 279 -4.71 18.12 -1.69
C ILE A 279 -3.41 17.32 -1.54
N PRO A 280 -3.33 16.35 -0.61
CA PRO A 280 -2.08 15.61 -0.43
C PRO A 280 -1.75 14.66 -1.58
N VAL A 281 -2.74 14.06 -2.23
CA VAL A 281 -2.53 12.98 -3.21
C VAL A 281 -2.61 13.46 -4.66
N ALA A 282 -3.49 14.41 -4.99
CA ALA A 282 -3.69 14.88 -6.36
C ALA A 282 -2.54 15.75 -6.91
N LYS A 283 -1.79 16.45 -6.05
CA LYS A 283 -0.66 17.27 -6.49
C LYS A 283 0.48 16.45 -7.09
N LEU A 284 0.58 15.18 -6.70
CA LEU A 284 1.62 14.26 -7.17
C LEU A 284 1.42 13.79 -8.62
N VAL A 285 0.19 13.71 -9.09
CA VAL A 285 -0.11 13.22 -10.45
C VAL A 285 0.01 14.34 -11.49
N GLN A 286 -0.11 15.60 -11.11
CA GLN A 286 -0.01 16.74 -12.03
C GLN A 286 1.41 17.20 -12.34
N GLU A 287 2.39 16.87 -11.49
CA GLU A 287 3.79 17.31 -11.64
C GLU A 287 4.68 16.28 -12.37
N LEU A 288 4.12 15.13 -12.79
CA LEU A 288 4.87 14.15 -13.56
C LEU A 288 4.87 14.51 -15.04
N PRO A 289 6.04 14.59 -15.71
CA PRO A 289 6.13 14.74 -17.16
C PRO A 289 5.40 13.58 -17.86
N LYS A 290 4.79 13.85 -19.01
CA LYS A 290 4.02 12.85 -19.79
C LYS A 290 4.83 11.63 -20.25
N ASP A 291 6.14 11.72 -20.15
CA ASP A 291 7.16 10.76 -20.56
C ASP A 291 7.94 10.16 -19.37
N ALA A 292 7.63 10.55 -18.14
CA ALA A 292 8.21 9.90 -16.98
C ALA A 292 7.61 8.48 -16.84
N SER A 293 8.46 7.47 -17.01
CA SER A 293 8.15 6.12 -16.52
C SER A 293 7.86 6.24 -15.02
N VAL A 294 6.60 6.11 -14.66
CA VAL A 294 6.13 6.26 -13.28
C VAL A 294 6.57 5.02 -12.50
N GLY A 295 7.85 4.98 -12.17
CA GLY A 295 8.35 4.09 -11.16
C GLY A 295 7.79 4.49 -9.80
N LEU A 296 7.71 3.55 -8.90
CA LEU A 296 7.25 3.56 -7.50
C LEU A 296 7.40 4.85 -6.66
N GLY A 297 7.89 5.95 -7.24
CA GLY A 297 7.97 7.26 -6.62
C GLY A 297 6.63 7.82 -6.11
N LEU A 298 5.50 7.32 -6.59
CA LEU A 298 4.17 7.74 -6.13
C LEU A 298 3.85 7.26 -4.70
N SER A 299 4.27 6.05 -4.33
CA SER A 299 4.01 5.49 -3.01
C SER A 299 4.89 6.12 -1.92
N HIS A 300 6.14 6.51 -2.23
CA HIS A 300 7.02 7.17 -1.28
C HIS A 300 6.57 8.59 -0.92
N ARG A 301 5.92 9.31 -1.83
CA ARG A 301 5.45 10.67 -1.55
C ARG A 301 4.09 10.73 -0.88
N CYS A 302 3.28 9.67 -0.93
CA CYS A 302 2.04 9.60 -0.16
C CYS A 302 2.24 9.37 1.34
N LEU A 303 3.45 8.99 1.76
CA LEU A 303 3.81 8.72 3.15
C LEU A 303 4.64 9.86 3.80
N SER A 304 5.03 10.87 3.05
CA SER A 304 5.65 12.10 3.55
C SER A 304 4.59 13.23 3.69
#